data_f75e1c25e0927db5a0edb8815ae26696
#
_entry.id   f75e1c25e0927db5a0edb8815ae26696
#
_cell.length_a   1.000
_cell.length_b   1.000
_cell.length_c   1.000
_cell.angle_alpha   90.00
_cell.angle_beta   90.00
_cell.angle_gamma   90.00
#
_symmetry.space_group_name_H-M   'P 1'
#
loop_
_entity.id
_entity.type
_entity.pdbx_description
1 polymer ?
#
loop_
_entity_poly.entity_id
_entity_poly.type
_entity_poly.pdbx_seq_one_letter_code
_entity_poly.pdbx_strand_id
1 'polypeptide(L)'
;MNILLIGDIVGTQGCDFLRSVLPGFKKLKAIDVVIANGENAAPGNGITSSAAEHIFSSGVDFITTGNHAFRRSEVYHFLDERSDIIRPANVGAACPGKGFGVIDMGRVRIGVINLLGRAYINGSDNPFSCIDSLMEEISDCRIKIVDIHAEATAEKLAMGFYLDGKATAVVGTHTHVQTADEKILPGGTAYITDLGMTGPELSVLGVRPEASISWLKTGLPTRFEISDGACMMCGVIIDVDEKTGKSRSIERICVR
;
A
#
# COMPACT_ATOMS: atom_id res chain seq x y z
N MET A 1 -11.97 3.73 -15.83
CA MET A 1 -11.92 4.06 -14.37
C MET A 1 -10.48 4.28 -13.98
N ASN A 2 -10.21 5.42 -13.33
CA ASN A 2 -8.86 5.73 -12.86
C ASN A 2 -8.72 5.39 -11.38
N ILE A 3 -7.87 4.43 -11.05
CA ILE A 3 -7.53 4.04 -9.69
C ILE A 3 -6.15 4.58 -9.34
N LEU A 4 -6.05 5.33 -8.25
CA LEU A 4 -4.78 5.80 -7.69
C LEU A 4 -4.35 4.87 -6.56
N LEU A 5 -3.15 4.29 -6.69
CA LEU A 5 -2.51 3.50 -5.64
C LEU A 5 -1.32 4.30 -5.10
N ILE A 6 -1.33 4.59 -3.80
CA ILE A 6 -0.33 5.42 -3.13
C ILE A 6 0.55 4.54 -2.25
N GLY A 7 1.86 4.75 -2.30
CA GLY A 7 2.85 4.06 -1.49
C GLY A 7 2.77 4.42 0.00
N ASP A 8 3.70 3.85 0.76
CA ASP A 8 3.73 3.93 2.24
C ASP A 8 3.65 5.37 2.75
N ILE A 9 2.60 5.70 3.51
CA ILE A 9 2.45 7.01 4.14
C ILE A 9 3.27 7.02 5.42
N VAL A 10 4.21 7.98 5.52
CA VAL A 10 5.22 8.02 6.58
C VAL A 10 5.01 9.20 7.51
N GLY A 11 4.61 8.89 8.74
CA GLY A 11 4.46 9.83 9.83
C GLY A 11 3.38 10.87 9.62
N THR A 12 3.26 11.78 10.56
CA THR A 12 2.30 12.90 10.49
C THR A 12 2.58 13.79 9.29
N GLN A 13 3.86 14.00 8.94
CA GLN A 13 4.27 14.81 7.79
C GLN A 13 3.72 14.25 6.47
N GLY A 14 3.78 12.91 6.29
CA GLY A 14 3.19 12.25 5.13
C GLY A 14 1.67 12.39 5.10
N CYS A 15 0.99 12.23 6.23
CA CYS A 15 -0.45 12.42 6.35
C CYS A 15 -0.88 13.86 6.01
N ASP A 16 -0.17 14.86 6.53
CA ASP A 16 -0.48 16.27 6.30
C ASP A 16 -0.23 16.67 4.84
N PHE A 17 0.87 16.18 4.26
CA PHE A 17 1.15 16.40 2.84
C PHE A 17 0.08 15.76 1.95
N LEU A 18 -0.29 14.50 2.22
CA LEU A 18 -1.38 13.82 1.52
C LEU A 18 -2.66 14.66 1.54
N ARG A 19 -3.05 15.16 2.71
CA ARG A 19 -4.24 16.00 2.88
C ARG A 19 -4.19 17.28 2.06
N SER A 20 -3.01 17.86 1.93
CA SER A 20 -2.82 19.11 1.19
C SER A 20 -2.92 18.93 -0.33
N VAL A 21 -2.46 17.78 -0.86
CA VAL A 21 -2.34 17.59 -2.31
C VAL A 21 -3.43 16.69 -2.92
N LEU A 22 -3.87 15.66 -2.20
CA LEU A 22 -4.74 14.62 -2.76
C LEU A 22 -6.08 15.15 -3.28
N PRO A 23 -6.82 16.04 -2.59
CA PRO A 23 -8.12 16.51 -3.10
C PRO A 23 -8.03 17.24 -4.43
N GLY A 24 -6.98 18.05 -4.60
CA GLY A 24 -6.68 18.75 -5.88
C GLY A 24 -6.26 17.78 -6.96
N PHE A 25 -5.40 16.84 -6.62
CA PHE A 25 -4.88 15.83 -7.54
C PHE A 25 -5.98 14.88 -8.04
N LYS A 26 -6.89 14.42 -7.16
CA LYS A 26 -8.06 13.61 -7.55
C LYS A 26 -8.88 14.30 -8.63
N LYS A 27 -9.15 15.59 -8.48
CA LYS A 27 -9.90 16.37 -9.48
C LYS A 27 -9.14 16.52 -10.79
N LEU A 28 -7.85 16.88 -10.69
CA LEU A 28 -7.00 17.10 -11.86
C LEU A 28 -6.86 15.87 -12.75
N LYS A 29 -6.69 14.70 -12.14
CA LYS A 29 -6.47 13.40 -12.82
C LYS A 29 -7.75 12.57 -12.98
N ALA A 30 -8.90 13.10 -12.60
CA ALA A 30 -10.20 12.40 -12.64
C ALA A 30 -10.11 11.01 -11.98
N ILE A 31 -9.59 10.97 -10.74
CA ILE A 31 -9.44 9.72 -9.98
C ILE A 31 -10.79 9.31 -9.39
N ASP A 32 -11.21 8.09 -9.70
CA ASP A 32 -12.44 7.49 -9.19
C ASP A 32 -12.26 6.89 -7.79
N VAL A 33 -11.13 6.19 -7.55
CA VAL A 33 -10.84 5.47 -6.30
C VAL A 33 -9.38 5.66 -5.90
N VAL A 34 -9.13 5.82 -4.60
CA VAL A 34 -7.78 5.93 -4.02
C VAL A 34 -7.57 4.83 -2.99
N ILE A 35 -6.54 4.03 -3.16
CA ILE A 35 -6.05 3.05 -2.20
C ILE A 35 -4.65 3.46 -1.76
N ALA A 36 -4.35 3.45 -0.46
CA ALA A 36 -3.05 3.88 0.06
C ALA A 36 -2.52 2.90 1.11
N ASN A 37 -1.21 2.72 1.16
CA ASN A 37 -0.59 1.98 2.26
C ASN A 37 -0.35 2.93 3.45
N GLY A 38 -1.00 2.61 4.59
CA GLY A 38 -0.98 3.45 5.80
C GLY A 38 -0.12 2.90 6.93
N GLU A 39 0.63 1.81 6.74
CA GLU A 39 1.29 1.10 7.83
C GLU A 39 2.27 1.93 8.66
N ASN A 40 2.84 3.01 8.08
CA ASN A 40 3.85 3.86 8.70
C ASN A 40 3.33 5.26 9.07
N ALA A 41 2.01 5.46 9.08
CA ALA A 41 1.37 6.75 9.27
C ALA A 41 1.52 7.32 10.70
N ALA A 42 1.69 6.46 11.70
CA ALA A 42 1.90 6.89 13.08
C ALA A 42 3.37 7.26 13.36
N PRO A 43 3.65 8.20 14.28
CA PRO A 43 5.01 8.46 14.74
C PRO A 43 5.66 7.18 15.32
N GLY A 44 6.85 6.81 14.81
CA GLY A 44 7.58 5.62 15.25
C GLY A 44 6.98 4.31 14.74
N ASN A 45 6.44 4.30 13.53
CA ASN A 45 5.85 3.19 12.77
C ASN A 45 4.50 2.69 13.30
N GLY A 46 3.83 1.92 12.47
CA GLY A 46 2.47 1.45 12.70
C GLY A 46 1.43 2.47 12.24
N ILE A 47 0.18 2.13 12.44
CA ILE A 47 -0.96 3.00 12.21
C ILE A 47 -1.81 3.08 13.48
N THR A 48 -2.39 4.24 13.76
CA THR A 48 -3.36 4.47 14.83
C THR A 48 -4.72 4.74 14.22
N SER A 49 -5.79 4.61 15.01
CA SER A 49 -7.14 4.97 14.55
C SER A 49 -7.20 6.43 14.09
N SER A 50 -6.55 7.34 14.82
CA SER A 50 -6.50 8.76 14.45
C SER A 50 -5.73 9.02 13.14
N ALA A 51 -4.63 8.31 12.90
CA ALA A 51 -3.89 8.42 11.63
C ALA A 51 -4.71 7.86 10.47
N ALA A 52 -5.40 6.73 10.65
CA ALA A 52 -6.29 6.17 9.65
C ALA A 52 -7.44 7.13 9.29
N GLU A 53 -8.09 7.73 10.29
CA GLU A 53 -9.15 8.73 10.08
C GLU A 53 -8.60 9.99 9.36
N HIS A 54 -7.36 10.41 9.67
CA HIS A 54 -6.71 11.50 8.94
C HIS A 54 -6.53 11.14 7.46
N ILE A 55 -6.06 9.93 7.15
CA ILE A 55 -5.88 9.44 5.78
C ILE A 55 -7.24 9.37 5.05
N PHE A 56 -8.28 8.80 5.66
CA PHE A 56 -9.63 8.75 5.07
C PHE A 56 -10.18 10.15 4.80
N SER A 57 -10.07 11.06 5.78
CA SER A 57 -10.55 12.44 5.64
C SER A 57 -9.78 13.25 4.58
N SER A 58 -8.61 12.77 4.15
CA SER A 58 -7.83 13.34 3.05
C SER A 58 -8.34 12.92 1.67
N GLY A 59 -9.26 11.94 1.60
CA GLY A 59 -9.88 11.47 0.37
C GLY A 59 -9.39 10.10 -0.12
N VAL A 60 -8.75 9.32 0.75
CA VAL A 60 -8.44 7.90 0.52
C VAL A 60 -9.70 7.08 0.78
N ASP A 61 -9.99 6.14 -0.10
CA ASP A 61 -11.18 5.30 -0.04
C ASP A 61 -10.89 3.94 0.63
N PHE A 62 -9.62 3.50 0.66
CA PHE A 62 -9.22 2.21 1.22
C PHE A 62 -7.76 2.22 1.68
N ILE A 63 -7.47 1.57 2.82
CA ILE A 63 -6.11 1.50 3.38
C ILE A 63 -5.63 0.05 3.41
N THR A 64 -4.44 -0.19 2.83
CA THR A 64 -3.62 -1.39 3.06
C THR A 64 -2.58 -1.12 4.15
N THR A 65 -2.01 -2.17 4.71
CA THR A 65 -0.95 -2.08 5.72
C THR A 65 0.22 -3.01 5.37
N GLY A 66 1.03 -3.40 6.34
CA GLY A 66 2.19 -4.25 6.13
C GLY A 66 2.70 -4.89 7.43
N ASN A 67 4.01 -5.07 7.55
CA ASN A 67 4.61 -5.74 8.71
C ASN A 67 4.49 -4.95 10.02
N HIS A 68 4.16 -3.67 9.97
CA HIS A 68 3.89 -2.85 11.15
C HIS A 68 2.40 -2.74 11.50
N ALA A 69 1.50 -3.48 10.84
CA ALA A 69 0.04 -3.40 11.05
C ALA A 69 -0.36 -3.51 12.54
N PHE A 70 0.36 -4.34 13.31
CA PHE A 70 0.07 -4.58 14.72
C PHE A 70 1.03 -3.85 15.68
N ARG A 71 1.80 -2.89 15.20
CA ARG A 71 2.76 -2.15 16.04
C ARG A 71 2.10 -1.34 17.15
N ARG A 72 0.84 -0.93 16.93
CA ARG A 72 0.02 -0.14 17.85
C ARG A 72 -1.22 -0.91 18.26
N SER A 73 -1.30 -1.35 19.52
CA SER A 73 -2.44 -2.15 19.99
C SER A 73 -3.78 -1.41 19.93
N GLU A 74 -3.76 -0.07 19.97
CA GLU A 74 -4.97 0.74 19.88
C GLU A 74 -5.71 0.61 18.53
N VAL A 75 -5.02 0.13 17.46
CA VAL A 75 -5.66 -0.07 16.16
C VAL A 75 -6.43 -1.39 16.06
N TYR A 76 -6.23 -2.34 16.98
CA TYR A 76 -6.79 -3.68 16.86
C TYR A 76 -8.31 -3.68 16.74
N HIS A 77 -8.99 -2.97 17.64
CA HIS A 77 -10.44 -2.84 17.60
C HIS A 77 -10.92 -2.13 16.32
N PHE A 78 -10.19 -1.11 15.90
CA PHE A 78 -10.47 -0.37 14.68
C PHE A 78 -10.38 -1.27 13.42
N LEU A 79 -9.39 -2.18 13.38
CA LEU A 79 -9.25 -3.17 12.29
C LEU A 79 -10.39 -4.20 12.28
N ASP A 80 -10.92 -4.57 13.45
CA ASP A 80 -12.03 -5.53 13.53
C ASP A 80 -13.37 -4.92 13.11
N GLU A 81 -13.58 -3.63 13.39
CA GLU A 81 -14.84 -2.95 13.10
C GLU A 81 -14.98 -2.45 11.66
N ARG A 82 -13.86 -2.23 10.95
CA ARG A 82 -13.86 -1.62 9.62
C ARG A 82 -13.54 -2.62 8.53
N SER A 83 -14.11 -2.36 7.34
CA SER A 83 -13.87 -3.17 6.13
C SER A 83 -13.07 -2.43 5.06
N ASP A 84 -12.74 -1.16 5.28
CA ASP A 84 -12.02 -0.28 4.37
C ASP A 84 -10.55 -0.05 4.77
N ILE A 85 -10.09 -0.75 5.81
CA ILE A 85 -8.69 -0.92 6.19
C ILE A 85 -8.41 -2.41 6.41
N ILE A 86 -7.32 -2.90 5.83
CA ILE A 86 -6.94 -4.30 5.91
C ILE A 86 -5.48 -4.48 6.34
N ARG A 87 -5.23 -5.62 7.00
CA ARG A 87 -3.90 -6.09 7.34
C ARG A 87 -3.44 -7.18 6.36
N PRO A 88 -2.15 -7.57 6.32
CA PRO A 88 -1.73 -8.67 5.48
C PRO A 88 -2.49 -9.97 5.79
N ALA A 89 -2.94 -10.66 4.75
CA ALA A 89 -3.76 -11.86 4.89
C ALA A 89 -2.99 -13.06 5.42
N ASN A 90 -1.70 -13.16 5.06
CA ASN A 90 -0.81 -14.27 5.43
C ASN A 90 -0.09 -14.06 6.77
N VAL A 91 -0.77 -13.47 7.73
CA VAL A 91 -0.40 -13.47 9.15
C VAL A 91 -1.37 -14.35 9.93
N GLY A 92 -1.06 -14.66 11.20
CA GLY A 92 -1.86 -15.60 11.99
C GLY A 92 -3.37 -15.29 11.96
N ALA A 93 -4.19 -16.31 11.77
CA ALA A 93 -5.64 -16.17 11.61
C ALA A 93 -6.35 -15.54 12.82
N ALA A 94 -5.72 -15.60 14.01
CA ALA A 94 -6.23 -14.97 15.24
C ALA A 94 -5.91 -13.48 15.34
N CYS A 95 -5.17 -12.90 14.39
CA CYS A 95 -4.86 -11.47 14.39
C CYS A 95 -6.09 -10.62 14.06
N PRO A 96 -6.26 -9.45 14.70
CA PRO A 96 -7.36 -8.53 14.43
C PRO A 96 -7.44 -8.12 12.96
N GLY A 97 -8.65 -7.84 12.49
CA GLY A 97 -8.91 -7.35 11.14
C GLY A 97 -8.90 -8.43 10.05
N LYS A 98 -9.09 -7.99 8.81
CA LYS A 98 -9.20 -8.85 7.63
C LYS A 98 -8.01 -8.64 6.70
N GLY A 99 -7.71 -9.66 5.89
CA GLY A 99 -6.64 -9.60 4.87
C GLY A 99 -7.12 -9.17 3.48
N PHE A 100 -8.42 -8.99 3.31
CA PHE A 100 -9.05 -8.48 2.11
C PHE A 100 -10.29 -7.64 2.45
N GLY A 101 -10.70 -6.81 1.50
CA GLY A 101 -11.94 -6.05 1.59
C GLY A 101 -12.47 -5.68 0.21
N VAL A 102 -13.65 -5.08 0.18
CA VAL A 102 -14.34 -4.73 -1.07
C VAL A 102 -14.82 -3.29 -1.03
N ILE A 103 -14.50 -2.56 -2.09
CA ILE A 103 -15.08 -1.23 -2.36
C ILE A 103 -16.24 -1.44 -3.32
N ASP A 104 -17.46 -1.14 -2.89
CA ASP A 104 -18.66 -1.24 -3.72
C ASP A 104 -18.99 0.14 -4.31
N MET A 105 -18.79 0.28 -5.62
CA MET A 105 -19.12 1.50 -6.38
C MET A 105 -20.53 1.46 -6.98
N GLY A 106 -21.36 0.45 -6.63
CA GLY A 106 -22.67 0.19 -7.22
C GLY A 106 -22.60 -0.40 -8.63
N ARG A 107 -21.86 0.24 -9.54
CA ARG A 107 -21.66 -0.23 -10.93
C ARG A 107 -20.58 -1.30 -11.08
N VAL A 108 -19.63 -1.32 -10.18
CA VAL A 108 -18.50 -2.29 -10.16
C VAL A 108 -18.00 -2.48 -8.73
N ARG A 109 -17.59 -3.70 -8.40
CA ARG A 109 -16.97 -4.04 -7.12
C ARG A 109 -15.46 -4.22 -7.32
N ILE A 110 -14.69 -3.65 -6.38
CA ILE A 110 -13.23 -3.70 -6.37
C ILE A 110 -12.81 -4.49 -5.14
N GLY A 111 -12.22 -5.67 -5.34
CA GLY A 111 -11.60 -6.44 -4.28
C GLY A 111 -10.16 -5.97 -4.05
N VAL A 112 -9.78 -5.78 -2.80
CA VAL A 112 -8.43 -5.39 -2.40
C VAL A 112 -7.88 -6.47 -1.47
N ILE A 113 -6.69 -6.98 -1.76
CA ILE A 113 -5.96 -7.97 -0.96
C ILE A 113 -4.61 -7.38 -0.55
N ASN A 114 -4.21 -7.61 0.70
CA ASN A 114 -2.90 -7.24 1.19
C ASN A 114 -2.12 -8.50 1.60
N LEU A 115 -0.85 -8.58 1.19
CA LEU A 115 0.04 -9.72 1.47
C LEU A 115 1.38 -9.24 2.03
N LEU A 116 2.03 -10.08 2.85
CA LEU A 116 3.44 -9.90 3.24
C LEU A 116 4.35 -10.84 2.44
N GLY A 117 5.53 -10.34 2.07
CA GLY A 117 6.66 -11.18 1.70
C GLY A 117 7.22 -11.95 2.91
N ARG A 118 8.17 -12.85 2.66
CA ARG A 118 8.85 -13.66 3.69
C ARG A 118 10.32 -13.35 3.84
N ALA A 119 10.96 -12.92 2.75
CA ALA A 119 12.37 -12.57 2.78
C ALA A 119 12.59 -11.33 3.64
N TYR A 120 13.38 -11.47 4.69
CA TYR A 120 13.69 -10.42 5.69
C TYR A 120 12.50 -9.91 6.51
N ILE A 121 11.31 -10.49 6.35
CA ILE A 121 10.11 -10.19 7.13
C ILE A 121 9.70 -11.45 7.91
N ASN A 122 9.67 -11.35 9.23
CA ASN A 122 9.30 -12.46 10.10
C ASN A 122 7.80 -12.49 10.41
N GLY A 123 7.27 -13.69 10.67
CA GLY A 123 5.90 -13.88 11.17
C GLY A 123 4.82 -13.94 10.08
N SER A 124 5.21 -14.10 8.81
CA SER A 124 4.27 -14.31 7.71
C SER A 124 4.29 -15.75 7.20
N ASP A 125 3.12 -16.27 6.87
CA ASP A 125 2.96 -17.50 6.12
C ASP A 125 3.28 -17.28 4.62
N ASN A 126 3.35 -18.37 3.85
CA ASN A 126 3.62 -18.27 2.42
C ASN A 126 2.47 -17.53 1.69
N PRO A 127 2.72 -16.36 1.07
CA PRO A 127 1.67 -15.60 0.39
C PRO A 127 1.03 -16.36 -0.78
N PHE A 128 1.78 -17.23 -1.46
CA PHE A 128 1.26 -18.06 -2.55
C PHE A 128 0.28 -19.14 -2.06
N SER A 129 0.39 -19.57 -0.80
CA SER A 129 -0.52 -20.58 -0.24
C SER A 129 -1.89 -20.03 0.12
N CYS A 130 -2.02 -18.73 0.34
CA CYS A 130 -3.30 -18.12 0.73
C CYS A 130 -3.97 -17.32 -0.40
N ILE A 131 -3.21 -16.86 -1.40
CA ILE A 131 -3.75 -15.95 -2.41
C ILE A 131 -4.88 -16.58 -3.24
N ASP A 132 -4.79 -17.87 -3.56
CA ASP A 132 -5.82 -18.51 -4.38
C ASP A 132 -7.18 -18.54 -3.67
N SER A 133 -7.23 -18.89 -2.38
CA SER A 133 -8.46 -18.83 -1.59
C SER A 133 -9.00 -17.40 -1.43
N LEU A 134 -8.11 -16.41 -1.27
CA LEU A 134 -8.51 -15.00 -1.21
C LEU A 134 -9.09 -14.49 -2.53
N MET A 135 -8.54 -14.95 -3.67
CA MET A 135 -9.09 -14.63 -4.99
C MET A 135 -10.48 -15.24 -5.20
N GLU A 136 -10.78 -16.37 -4.55
CA GLU A 136 -12.14 -16.97 -4.53
C GLU A 136 -13.10 -16.13 -3.69
N GLU A 137 -12.68 -15.64 -2.51
CA GLU A 137 -13.48 -14.76 -1.64
C GLU A 137 -13.93 -13.46 -2.35
N ILE A 138 -13.12 -12.95 -3.26
CA ILE A 138 -13.44 -11.77 -4.06
C ILE A 138 -13.77 -12.12 -5.53
N SER A 139 -14.26 -13.34 -5.79
CA SER A 139 -14.56 -13.81 -7.16
C SER A 139 -15.63 -12.99 -7.86
N ASP A 140 -16.57 -12.40 -7.13
CA ASP A 140 -17.59 -11.51 -7.61
C ASP A 140 -17.11 -10.08 -7.88
N CYS A 141 -15.89 -9.73 -7.46
CA CYS A 141 -15.25 -8.46 -7.77
C CYS A 141 -14.61 -8.53 -9.15
N ARG A 142 -15.05 -7.64 -10.04
CA ARG A 142 -14.48 -7.56 -11.40
C ARG A 142 -13.08 -6.97 -11.42
N ILE A 143 -12.83 -6.01 -10.55
CA ILE A 143 -11.53 -5.36 -10.38
C ILE A 143 -10.90 -5.95 -9.12
N LYS A 144 -9.65 -6.39 -9.23
CA LYS A 144 -8.91 -7.03 -8.13
C LYS A 144 -7.53 -6.41 -8.00
N ILE A 145 -7.28 -5.79 -6.86
CA ILE A 145 -6.00 -5.11 -6.55
C ILE A 145 -5.29 -5.91 -5.46
N VAL A 146 -4.03 -6.21 -5.68
CA VAL A 146 -3.18 -6.91 -4.71
C VAL A 146 -1.99 -6.02 -4.36
N ASP A 147 -1.87 -5.65 -3.07
CA ASP A 147 -0.70 -5.00 -2.50
C ASP A 147 0.17 -6.07 -1.84
N ILE A 148 1.37 -6.30 -2.39
CA ILE A 148 2.38 -7.16 -1.79
C ILE A 148 3.45 -6.33 -1.08
N HIS A 149 3.36 -6.27 0.24
CA HIS A 149 4.27 -5.58 1.11
C HIS A 149 5.49 -6.45 1.41
N ALA A 150 6.58 -6.26 0.68
CA ALA A 150 7.73 -7.15 0.72
C ALA A 150 9.06 -6.40 0.49
N GLU A 151 10.14 -6.89 1.14
CA GLU A 151 11.49 -6.38 0.92
C GLU A 151 12.05 -6.86 -0.42
N ALA A 152 11.89 -8.17 -0.75
CA ALA A 152 12.53 -8.76 -1.90
C ALA A 152 11.77 -8.49 -3.20
N THR A 153 12.46 -7.89 -4.19
CA THR A 153 11.93 -7.68 -5.54
C THR A 153 11.48 -8.96 -6.21
N ALA A 154 12.18 -10.09 -5.98
CA ALA A 154 11.84 -11.38 -6.56
C ALA A 154 10.47 -11.89 -6.09
N GLU A 155 10.11 -11.71 -4.82
CA GLU A 155 8.79 -12.11 -4.30
C GLU A 155 7.68 -11.29 -4.95
N LYS A 156 7.88 -9.97 -5.11
CA LYS A 156 6.94 -9.06 -5.77
C LYS A 156 6.73 -9.42 -7.24
N LEU A 157 7.81 -9.59 -7.99
CA LEU A 157 7.75 -9.99 -9.41
C LEU A 157 7.09 -11.36 -9.59
N ALA A 158 7.44 -12.35 -8.76
CA ALA A 158 6.85 -13.68 -8.83
C ALA A 158 5.34 -13.64 -8.58
N MET A 159 4.87 -12.84 -7.61
CA MET A 159 3.44 -12.64 -7.35
C MET A 159 2.75 -11.94 -8.53
N GLY A 160 3.40 -10.95 -9.13
CA GLY A 160 2.90 -10.27 -10.32
C GLY A 160 2.65 -11.24 -11.48
N PHE A 161 3.62 -12.09 -11.81
CA PHE A 161 3.46 -13.11 -12.85
C PHE A 161 2.46 -14.21 -12.48
N TYR A 162 2.41 -14.61 -11.21
CA TYR A 162 1.46 -15.62 -10.73
C TYR A 162 0.00 -15.20 -10.90
N LEU A 163 -0.25 -13.90 -10.71
CA LEU A 163 -1.58 -13.30 -10.81
C LEU A 163 -1.86 -12.64 -12.16
N ASP A 164 -0.93 -12.76 -13.13
CA ASP A 164 -1.14 -12.16 -14.44
C ASP A 164 -2.37 -12.73 -15.16
N GLY A 165 -3.28 -11.85 -15.53
CA GLY A 165 -4.59 -12.17 -16.11
C GLY A 165 -5.65 -12.58 -15.08
N LYS A 166 -5.30 -12.75 -13.79
CA LYS A 166 -6.23 -13.05 -12.68
C LYS A 166 -6.55 -11.80 -11.86
N ALA A 167 -5.58 -10.91 -11.68
CA ALA A 167 -5.74 -9.63 -11.00
C ALA A 167 -5.73 -8.46 -11.98
N THR A 168 -6.35 -7.35 -11.61
CA THR A 168 -6.27 -6.07 -12.35
C THR A 168 -4.90 -5.43 -12.15
N ALA A 169 -4.41 -5.42 -10.90
CA ALA A 169 -3.10 -4.90 -10.57
C ALA A 169 -2.45 -5.68 -9.43
N VAL A 170 -1.14 -5.82 -9.50
CA VAL A 170 -0.26 -6.26 -8.41
C VAL A 170 0.79 -5.18 -8.22
N VAL A 171 0.79 -4.55 -7.05
CA VAL A 171 1.73 -3.48 -6.70
C VAL A 171 2.51 -3.85 -5.47
N GLY A 172 3.76 -3.43 -5.40
CA GLY A 172 4.60 -3.62 -4.23
C GLY A 172 4.69 -2.37 -3.37
N THR A 173 4.91 -2.58 -2.06
CA THR A 173 5.17 -1.57 -1.04
C THR A 173 6.34 -2.01 -0.14
N HIS A 174 6.69 -1.28 0.88
CA HIS A 174 7.70 -1.54 1.91
C HIS A 174 9.04 -0.83 1.74
N THR A 175 9.61 -0.79 0.54
CA THR A 175 10.98 -0.26 0.39
C THR A 175 11.04 1.26 0.38
N HIS A 176 9.89 1.93 0.28
CA HIS A 176 9.75 3.39 0.23
C HIS A 176 10.41 4.07 -0.96
N VAL A 177 11.03 3.31 -1.87
CA VAL A 177 11.69 3.84 -3.08
C VAL A 177 10.89 3.40 -4.30
N GLN A 178 10.30 4.37 -4.99
CA GLN A 178 9.52 4.08 -6.20
C GLN A 178 10.41 3.50 -7.30
N THR A 179 10.05 2.30 -7.77
CA THR A 179 10.75 1.65 -8.87
C THR A 179 10.26 2.16 -10.24
N ALA A 180 11.09 1.97 -11.27
CA ALA A 180 10.83 2.46 -12.63
C ALA A 180 10.47 1.32 -13.59
N ASP A 181 9.73 0.33 -13.10
CA ASP A 181 9.44 -0.90 -13.82
C ASP A 181 7.96 -1.14 -14.07
N GLU A 182 7.15 -0.07 -13.94
CA GLU A 182 5.72 -0.12 -14.22
C GLU A 182 5.42 -0.62 -15.62
N LYS A 183 4.51 -1.58 -15.72
CA LYS A 183 4.13 -2.22 -16.99
C LYS A 183 2.77 -2.91 -16.90
N ILE A 184 2.19 -3.17 -18.06
CA ILE A 184 1.10 -4.13 -18.19
C ILE A 184 1.71 -5.48 -18.56
N LEU A 185 1.46 -6.49 -17.74
CA LEU A 185 1.88 -7.86 -17.98
C LEU A 185 1.07 -8.48 -19.13
N PRO A 186 1.56 -9.56 -19.79
CA PRO A 186 0.93 -10.14 -20.98
C PRO A 186 -0.54 -10.53 -20.81
N GLY A 187 -0.97 -10.95 -19.61
CA GLY A 187 -2.37 -11.28 -19.28
C GLY A 187 -3.27 -10.07 -19.06
N GLY A 188 -2.70 -8.87 -18.96
CA GLY A 188 -3.42 -7.60 -18.76
C GLY A 188 -3.41 -7.08 -17.33
N THR A 189 -2.57 -7.61 -16.46
CA THR A 189 -2.37 -7.13 -15.08
C THR A 189 -1.37 -5.98 -15.05
N ALA A 190 -1.74 -4.86 -14.43
CA ALA A 190 -0.78 -3.78 -14.16
C ALA A 190 0.19 -4.19 -13.04
N TYR A 191 1.46 -3.86 -13.19
CA TYR A 191 2.50 -4.23 -12.23
C TYR A 191 3.50 -3.10 -12.00
N ILE A 192 3.91 -2.92 -10.75
CA ILE A 192 5.09 -2.16 -10.33
C ILE A 192 5.71 -2.82 -9.10
N THR A 193 7.04 -2.88 -9.05
CA THR A 193 7.76 -3.51 -7.92
C THR A 193 7.59 -2.75 -6.61
N ASP A 194 7.64 -1.41 -6.62
CA ASP A 194 7.37 -0.62 -5.41
C ASP A 194 6.76 0.75 -5.76
N LEU A 195 5.72 1.11 -5.03
CA LEU A 195 5.00 2.38 -5.18
C LEU A 195 5.79 3.59 -4.66
N GLY A 196 6.82 3.36 -3.82
CA GLY A 196 7.53 4.40 -3.09
C GLY A 196 6.80 4.80 -1.80
N MET A 197 6.98 6.04 -1.37
CA MET A 197 6.37 6.55 -0.14
C MET A 197 5.67 7.90 -0.34
N THR A 198 4.85 8.26 0.65
CA THR A 198 4.33 9.61 0.87
C THR A 198 4.94 10.14 2.16
N GLY A 199 5.87 11.08 2.05
CA GLY A 199 6.63 11.57 3.21
C GLY A 199 7.82 12.43 2.82
N PRO A 200 8.73 12.73 3.78
CA PRO A 200 9.86 13.62 3.55
C PRO A 200 10.79 13.14 2.42
N GLU A 201 11.00 13.97 1.39
CA GLU A 201 11.81 13.63 0.22
C GLU A 201 13.30 13.48 0.59
N LEU A 202 13.86 14.46 1.32
CA LEU A 202 15.25 14.43 1.75
C LEU A 202 15.40 13.65 3.07
N SER A 203 15.39 12.33 2.97
CA SER A 203 15.40 11.42 4.11
C SER A 203 16.00 10.06 3.74
N VAL A 204 16.26 9.23 4.72
CA VAL A 204 16.51 7.80 4.52
C VAL A 204 15.20 7.07 4.84
N LEU A 205 14.40 6.77 3.79
CA LEU A 205 13.10 6.08 3.91
C LEU A 205 12.13 6.80 4.87
N GLY A 206 12.15 8.14 4.90
CA GLY A 206 11.32 8.96 5.77
C GLY A 206 11.96 9.43 7.06
N VAL A 207 13.09 8.82 7.50
CA VAL A 207 13.78 9.18 8.74
C VAL A 207 15.00 10.06 8.48
N ARG A 208 15.43 10.79 9.52
CA ARG A 208 16.60 11.67 9.46
C ARG A 208 17.87 10.90 9.06
N PRO A 209 18.62 11.35 8.05
CA PRO A 209 19.79 10.65 7.55
C PRO A 209 20.85 10.36 8.61
N GLU A 210 21.05 11.30 9.55
CA GLU A 210 22.06 11.18 10.60
C GLU A 210 21.79 9.95 11.51
N ALA A 211 20.51 9.70 11.84
CA ALA A 211 20.10 8.58 12.66
C ALA A 211 20.38 7.24 11.95
N SER A 212 20.00 7.15 10.67
CA SER A 212 20.23 5.95 9.85
C SER A 212 21.73 5.69 9.64
N ILE A 213 22.51 6.74 9.34
CA ILE A 213 23.95 6.64 9.15
C ILE A 213 24.64 6.20 10.45
N SER A 214 24.26 6.79 11.59
CA SER A 214 24.81 6.42 12.90
C SER A 214 24.57 4.94 13.20
N TRP A 215 23.34 4.48 13.04
CA TRP A 215 22.97 3.06 13.26
C TRP A 215 23.73 2.11 12.32
N LEU A 216 23.78 2.41 11.03
CA LEU A 216 24.46 1.56 10.04
C LEU A 216 25.99 1.51 10.27
N LYS A 217 26.59 2.61 10.75
CA LYS A 217 28.04 2.66 11.05
C LYS A 217 28.44 1.94 12.34
N THR A 218 27.55 1.96 13.33
CA THR A 218 27.93 1.55 14.69
C THR A 218 27.21 0.31 15.18
N GLY A 219 26.05 -0.02 14.65
CA GLY A 219 25.16 -1.05 15.18
C GLY A 219 24.51 -0.68 16.52
N LEU A 220 24.75 0.53 17.04
CA LEU A 220 24.23 0.94 18.34
C LEU A 220 22.74 1.34 18.22
N PRO A 221 21.94 1.08 19.27
CA PRO A 221 20.54 1.53 19.30
C PRO A 221 20.43 3.03 19.04
N THR A 222 19.64 3.39 18.05
CA THR A 222 19.46 4.78 17.62
C THR A 222 17.97 5.07 17.54
N ARG A 223 17.54 6.24 18.04
CA ARG A 223 16.15 6.69 17.87
C ARG A 223 15.95 7.23 16.47
N PHE A 224 15.07 6.58 15.72
CA PHE A 224 14.67 7.04 14.40
C PHE A 224 13.57 8.09 14.52
N GLU A 225 13.83 9.29 14.02
CA GLU A 225 12.88 10.40 13.95
C GLU A 225 12.56 10.69 12.49
N ILE A 226 11.30 11.02 12.21
CA ILE A 226 10.89 11.42 10.86
C ILE A 226 11.65 12.68 10.46
N SER A 227 12.13 12.71 9.21
CA SER A 227 12.83 13.89 8.68
C SER A 227 11.89 15.06 8.51
N ASP A 228 12.41 16.26 8.72
CA ASP A 228 11.69 17.51 8.43
C ASP A 228 11.87 17.89 6.94
N GLY A 229 11.05 18.83 6.47
CA GLY A 229 11.20 19.46 5.15
C GLY A 229 10.12 19.09 4.14
N ALA A 230 10.44 19.33 2.86
CA ALA A 230 9.51 19.08 1.77
C ALA A 230 9.17 17.59 1.66
N CYS A 231 7.90 17.32 1.44
CA CYS A 231 7.39 15.96 1.27
C CYS A 231 7.08 15.69 -0.22
N MET A 232 7.03 14.41 -0.55
CA MET A 232 6.54 13.92 -1.83
C MET A 232 5.43 12.90 -1.62
N MET A 233 4.56 12.72 -2.63
CA MET A 233 3.58 11.64 -2.71
C MET A 233 3.88 10.80 -3.95
N CYS A 234 4.30 9.55 -3.74
CA CYS A 234 4.57 8.59 -4.81
C CYS A 234 3.45 7.55 -4.92
N GLY A 235 3.22 7.09 -6.15
CA GLY A 235 2.22 6.06 -6.44
C GLY A 235 2.06 5.84 -7.93
N VAL A 236 0.97 5.18 -8.31
CA VAL A 236 0.60 4.95 -9.71
C VAL A 236 -0.87 5.24 -9.96
N ILE A 237 -1.18 5.73 -11.16
CA ILE A 237 -2.54 5.78 -11.69
C ILE A 237 -2.70 4.61 -12.66
N ILE A 238 -3.78 3.85 -12.49
CA ILE A 238 -4.13 2.73 -13.37
C ILE A 238 -5.45 3.05 -14.06
N ASP A 239 -5.46 3.08 -15.40
CA ASP A 239 -6.71 3.08 -16.17
C ASP A 239 -7.21 1.65 -16.33
N VAL A 240 -8.38 1.38 -15.78
CA VAL A 240 -9.01 0.06 -15.75
C VAL A 240 -10.24 0.02 -16.65
N ASP A 241 -10.35 -1.04 -17.43
CA ASP A 241 -11.59 -1.37 -18.14
C ASP A 241 -12.60 -2.00 -17.17
N GLU A 242 -13.65 -1.27 -16.81
CA GLU A 242 -14.69 -1.75 -15.87
C GLU A 242 -15.45 -2.97 -16.38
N LYS A 243 -15.48 -3.22 -17.69
CA LYS A 243 -16.20 -4.36 -18.28
C LYS A 243 -15.41 -5.65 -18.17
N THR A 244 -14.09 -5.57 -18.32
CA THR A 244 -13.20 -6.75 -18.33
C THR A 244 -12.42 -6.92 -17.04
N GLY A 245 -12.23 -5.85 -16.25
CA GLY A 245 -11.36 -5.81 -15.09
C GLY A 245 -9.85 -5.71 -15.44
N LYS A 246 -9.50 -5.61 -16.73
CA LYS A 246 -8.11 -5.50 -17.17
C LYS A 246 -7.61 -4.07 -17.12
N SER A 247 -6.33 -3.91 -16.85
CA SER A 247 -5.64 -2.62 -16.92
C SER A 247 -5.30 -2.26 -18.36
N ARG A 248 -5.59 -1.00 -18.73
CA ARG A 248 -5.23 -0.43 -20.05
C ARG A 248 -3.88 0.26 -20.01
N SER A 249 -3.61 0.95 -18.91
CA SER A 249 -2.34 1.64 -18.69
C SER A 249 -2.01 1.72 -17.21
N ILE A 250 -0.74 1.94 -16.92
CA ILE A 250 -0.21 2.27 -15.60
C ILE A 250 0.79 3.43 -15.77
N GLU A 251 0.66 4.47 -14.96
CA GLU A 251 1.50 5.67 -14.97
C GLU A 251 2.01 5.95 -13.57
N ARG A 252 3.34 6.05 -13.39
CA ARG A 252 3.92 6.50 -12.13
C ARG A 252 3.63 7.98 -11.89
N ILE A 253 3.36 8.32 -10.64
CA ILE A 253 3.26 9.70 -10.20
C ILE A 253 4.23 9.95 -9.03
N CYS A 254 4.79 11.14 -9.00
CA CYS A 254 5.52 11.70 -7.88
C CYS A 254 5.18 13.18 -7.78
N VAL A 255 4.36 13.54 -6.81
CA VAL A 255 3.93 14.93 -6.55
C VAL A 255 4.84 15.51 -5.46
N ARG A 256 5.32 16.73 -5.69
CA ARG A 256 6.17 17.48 -4.76
C ARG A 256 5.55 18.81 -4.38
#